data_964b8f079ebabb60d203d1111123f6ab
#
_entry.id   964b8f079ebabb60d203d1111123f6ab
#
_cell.length_a   1.000
_cell.length_b   1.000
_cell.length_c   1.000
_cell.angle_alpha   90.00
_cell.angle_beta   90.00
_cell.angle_gamma   90.00
#
_symmetry.space_group_name_H-M   'P 1'
#
loop_
_entity.id
_entity.type
_entity.pdbx_description
1 polymer ?
#
loop_
_entity_poly.entity_id
_entity_poly.type
_entity_poly.pdbx_seq_one_letter_code
_entity_poly.pdbx_strand_id
1 'polypeptide(L)'
;MALNYRQLKAITFDALRHRYDADDCILYALGVGAGLCDPAGSLGDEVEYLYEEKLQALPSMVSVIAYPGFWMREPEHGIDWRKVVHGEQRITLHRPLATTASVYSRSRVTRVTDKGTRSGAVVVTERTIFDEATHQQIARIEQVNVCRGDGGYSGGNSALSDPPLPPIPRPPERIADDTVIVPTSRSQAAIYRLTGDRNPLHIDPESARRAGLPAPILHGAALAGLVSRASMQRPQPDDAFLARLDIRFSGVAYPGESVTVERWHEAGAVAFRCCESATGRELAFGLARWKPLGTEYAE
;
A
#
# COMPACT_ATOMS: atom_id res chain seq x y z
N MET A 1 8.84 -7.68 26.14
CA MET A 1 9.94 -6.66 26.15
C MET A 1 9.34 -5.37 25.63
N ALA A 2 9.79 -4.21 26.09
CA ALA A 2 9.34 -2.93 25.55
C ALA A 2 10.09 -2.64 24.25
N LEU A 3 9.45 -1.93 23.30
CA LEU A 3 10.05 -1.45 22.06
C LEU A 3 11.37 -0.71 22.35
N ASN A 4 12.43 -1.06 21.64
CA ASN A 4 13.73 -0.43 21.79
C ASN A 4 14.04 0.47 20.58
N TYR A 5 13.94 1.79 20.78
CA TYR A 5 14.16 2.80 19.75
C TYR A 5 15.52 2.65 19.04
N ARG A 6 16.62 2.56 19.82
CA ARG A 6 17.97 2.49 19.25
C ARG A 6 18.18 1.22 18.44
N GLN A 7 17.67 0.11 18.93
CA GLN A 7 17.76 -1.17 18.22
C GLN A 7 16.98 -1.12 16.89
N LEU A 8 15.75 -0.60 16.89
CA LEU A 8 14.96 -0.47 15.67
C LEU A 8 15.62 0.45 14.64
N LYS A 9 16.20 1.57 15.09
CA LYS A 9 16.93 2.49 14.19
C LYS A 9 18.22 1.90 13.63
N ALA A 10 18.80 0.91 14.30
CA ALA A 10 20.03 0.24 13.89
C ALA A 10 19.79 -1.03 13.04
N ILE A 11 18.53 -1.42 12.79
CA ILE A 11 18.24 -2.59 11.96
C ILE A 11 18.81 -2.39 10.56
N THR A 12 19.59 -3.37 10.13
CA THR A 12 20.08 -3.49 8.76
C THR A 12 19.28 -4.55 8.03
N PHE A 13 18.81 -4.24 6.84
CA PHE A 13 18.16 -5.20 5.97
C PHE A 13 19.10 -5.55 4.83
N ASP A 14 19.23 -6.83 4.54
CA ASP A 14 19.95 -7.28 3.36
C ASP A 14 19.25 -6.78 2.09
N ALA A 15 20.03 -6.48 1.06
CA ALA A 15 19.47 -6.14 -0.24
C ALA A 15 18.73 -7.35 -0.83
N LEU A 16 17.48 -7.16 -1.18
CA LEU A 16 16.61 -8.21 -1.70
C LEU A 16 16.54 -8.12 -3.23
N ARG A 17 17.05 -9.13 -3.93
CA ARG A 17 16.90 -9.27 -5.38
C ARG A 17 15.57 -9.91 -5.71
N HIS A 18 14.93 -9.43 -6.77
CA HIS A 18 13.67 -9.94 -7.25
C HIS A 18 13.62 -9.83 -8.77
N ARG A 19 13.16 -10.88 -9.41
CA ARG A 19 12.80 -10.86 -10.81
C ARG A 19 11.30 -11.09 -10.91
N TYR A 20 10.63 -10.29 -11.72
CA TYR A 20 9.21 -10.46 -12.04
C TYR A 20 9.00 -10.37 -13.54
N ASP A 21 7.89 -10.91 -14.00
CA ASP A 21 7.50 -10.97 -15.42
C ASP A 21 6.02 -10.66 -15.63
N ALA A 22 5.52 -10.93 -16.83
CA ALA A 22 4.13 -10.67 -17.21
C ALA A 22 3.13 -11.40 -16.32
N ASP A 23 3.40 -12.66 -15.96
CA ASP A 23 2.50 -13.47 -15.14
C ASP A 23 2.37 -12.86 -13.72
N ASP A 24 3.47 -12.35 -13.16
CA ASP A 24 3.45 -11.65 -11.86
C ASP A 24 2.63 -10.35 -11.93
N CYS A 25 2.74 -9.60 -13.03
CA CYS A 25 1.95 -8.39 -13.26
C CYS A 25 0.46 -8.71 -13.34
N ILE A 26 0.08 -9.73 -14.10
CA ILE A 26 -1.30 -10.20 -14.24
C ILE A 26 -1.82 -10.73 -12.90
N LEU A 27 -1.04 -11.54 -12.18
CA LEU A 27 -1.41 -12.05 -10.86
C LEU A 27 -1.65 -10.89 -9.86
N TYR A 28 -0.79 -9.87 -9.89
CA TYR A 28 -1.01 -8.68 -9.06
C TYR A 28 -2.29 -7.95 -9.45
N ALA A 29 -2.52 -7.74 -10.74
CA ALA A 29 -3.73 -7.07 -11.25
C ALA A 29 -5.01 -7.81 -10.81
N LEU A 30 -5.05 -9.15 -10.96
CA LEU A 30 -6.13 -9.99 -10.44
C LEU A 30 -6.26 -9.86 -8.91
N GLY A 31 -5.12 -9.82 -8.21
CA GLY A 31 -5.04 -9.65 -6.76
C GLY A 31 -5.65 -8.34 -6.26
N VAL A 32 -5.68 -7.29 -7.08
CA VAL A 32 -6.32 -6.00 -6.78
C VAL A 32 -7.64 -5.80 -7.53
N GLY A 33 -8.23 -6.89 -8.06
CA GLY A 33 -9.58 -6.95 -8.60
C GLY A 33 -9.73 -6.46 -10.03
N ALA A 34 -8.67 -6.47 -10.85
CA ALA A 34 -8.82 -6.24 -12.28
C ALA A 34 -9.74 -7.30 -12.92
N GLY A 35 -10.56 -6.89 -13.86
CA GLY A 35 -11.53 -7.75 -14.54
C GLY A 35 -12.86 -7.96 -13.80
N LEU A 36 -13.04 -7.37 -12.61
CA LEU A 36 -14.29 -7.51 -11.83
C LEU A 36 -15.30 -6.36 -12.07
N CYS A 37 -14.91 -5.28 -12.73
CA CYS A 37 -15.68 -4.05 -12.75
C CYS A 37 -16.68 -3.94 -13.90
N ASP A 38 -16.68 -4.83 -14.89
CA ASP A 38 -17.57 -4.72 -16.03
C ASP A 38 -18.84 -5.57 -15.83
N PRO A 39 -20.02 -4.93 -15.65
CA PRO A 39 -21.29 -5.64 -15.53
C PRO A 39 -21.72 -6.34 -16.84
N ALA A 40 -21.15 -5.98 -18.00
CA ALA A 40 -21.41 -6.63 -19.27
C ALA A 40 -20.57 -7.91 -19.49
N GLY A 41 -19.66 -8.22 -18.56
CA GLY A 41 -18.81 -9.42 -18.62
C GLY A 41 -17.67 -9.32 -19.62
N SER A 42 -17.39 -8.12 -20.15
CA SER A 42 -16.16 -7.84 -20.91
C SER A 42 -15.06 -7.34 -19.95
N LEU A 43 -13.80 -7.48 -20.32
CA LEU A 43 -12.71 -6.92 -19.52
C LEU A 43 -12.55 -5.40 -19.71
N GLY A 44 -13.21 -4.82 -20.72
CA GLY A 44 -13.17 -3.40 -21.03
C GLY A 44 -11.74 -2.88 -21.16
N ASP A 45 -11.50 -1.69 -20.63
CA ASP A 45 -10.19 -1.05 -20.62
C ASP A 45 -9.17 -1.75 -19.68
N GLU A 46 -9.62 -2.72 -18.84
CA GLU A 46 -8.74 -3.46 -17.94
C GLU A 46 -7.98 -4.62 -18.62
N VAL A 47 -8.27 -4.91 -19.89
CA VAL A 47 -7.52 -5.87 -20.71
C VAL A 47 -6.02 -5.55 -20.70
N GLU A 48 -5.64 -4.27 -20.67
CA GLU A 48 -4.24 -3.84 -20.64
C GLU A 48 -3.48 -4.28 -19.37
N TYR A 49 -4.17 -4.72 -18.31
CA TYR A 49 -3.55 -5.27 -17.09
C TYR A 49 -3.60 -6.81 -17.03
N LEU A 50 -4.26 -7.46 -17.99
CA LEU A 50 -4.58 -8.90 -17.94
C LEU A 50 -4.19 -9.68 -19.18
N TYR A 51 -3.72 -9.01 -20.24
CA TYR A 51 -3.37 -9.65 -21.50
C TYR A 51 -1.97 -9.22 -21.97
N GLU A 52 -1.14 -10.19 -22.29
CA GLU A 52 0.30 -10.06 -22.50
C GLU A 52 0.69 -9.14 -23.66
N GLU A 53 -0.12 -9.08 -24.75
CA GLU A 53 0.25 -8.35 -25.98
C GLU A 53 0.37 -6.83 -25.77
N LYS A 54 -0.41 -6.26 -24.82
CA LYS A 54 -0.40 -4.83 -24.51
C LYS A 54 -0.31 -4.57 -23.00
N LEU A 55 0.30 -5.52 -22.31
CA LEU A 55 0.34 -5.53 -20.86
C LEU A 55 0.97 -4.25 -20.28
N GLN A 56 0.30 -3.67 -19.30
CA GLN A 56 0.82 -2.61 -18.45
C GLN A 56 0.91 -3.10 -17.01
N ALA A 57 2.01 -2.79 -16.34
CA ALA A 57 2.14 -3.07 -14.92
C ALA A 57 1.44 -1.99 -14.09
N LEU A 58 0.59 -2.40 -13.15
CA LEU A 58 -0.04 -1.44 -12.23
C LEU A 58 1.02 -0.77 -11.33
N PRO A 59 1.03 0.56 -11.21
CA PRO A 59 2.03 1.30 -10.43
C PRO A 59 2.14 0.84 -8.97
N SER A 60 1.02 0.48 -8.36
CA SER A 60 0.95 0.00 -6.98
C SER A 60 1.60 -1.37 -6.74
N MET A 61 1.96 -2.11 -7.80
CA MET A 61 2.67 -3.39 -7.71
C MET A 61 4.03 -3.26 -7.01
N VAL A 62 4.64 -2.07 -6.98
CA VAL A 62 5.85 -1.81 -6.18
C VAL A 62 5.70 -2.18 -4.71
N SER A 63 4.47 -2.25 -4.21
CA SER A 63 4.18 -2.66 -2.82
C SER A 63 4.66 -4.07 -2.51
N VAL A 64 4.65 -4.96 -3.48
CA VAL A 64 5.00 -6.39 -3.33
C VAL A 64 6.35 -6.75 -3.96
N ILE A 65 6.89 -5.91 -4.86
CA ILE A 65 8.19 -6.14 -5.51
C ILE A 65 9.31 -6.05 -4.47
N ALA A 66 10.14 -7.10 -4.39
CA ALA A 66 11.29 -7.19 -3.48
C ALA A 66 10.92 -6.81 -2.02
N TYR A 67 9.75 -7.28 -1.56
CA TYR A 67 9.24 -7.02 -0.21
C TYR A 67 9.92 -7.94 0.82
N PRO A 68 10.49 -7.41 1.92
CA PRO A 68 11.24 -8.20 2.89
C PRO A 68 10.37 -9.05 3.82
N GLY A 69 9.06 -9.10 3.60
CA GLY A 69 8.14 -9.76 4.50
C GLY A 69 7.82 -8.95 5.75
N PHE A 70 7.10 -9.57 6.69
CA PHE A 70 6.68 -8.93 7.93
C PHE A 70 7.75 -9.10 9.03
N TRP A 71 8.85 -8.37 8.90
CA TRP A 71 10.03 -8.41 9.77
C TRP A 71 9.72 -8.09 11.25
N MET A 72 8.65 -7.35 11.53
CA MET A 72 8.25 -6.97 12.91
C MET A 72 7.84 -8.17 13.77
N ARG A 73 7.70 -9.38 13.19
CA ARG A 73 7.41 -10.61 13.94
C ARG A 73 8.60 -11.14 14.74
N GLU A 74 9.80 -10.73 14.37
CA GLU A 74 11.01 -11.22 15.02
C GLU A 74 11.04 -10.76 16.48
N PRO A 75 11.17 -11.70 17.44
CA PRO A 75 11.07 -11.40 18.88
C PRO A 75 12.11 -10.39 19.38
N GLU A 76 13.26 -10.33 18.73
CA GLU A 76 14.35 -9.43 19.05
C GLU A 76 14.00 -7.95 18.92
N HIS A 77 13.01 -7.61 18.09
CA HIS A 77 12.59 -6.22 17.89
C HIS A 77 11.71 -5.68 19.04
N GLY A 78 11.21 -6.56 19.92
CA GLY A 78 10.42 -6.18 21.08
C GLY A 78 9.07 -5.56 20.76
N ILE A 79 8.56 -5.79 19.54
CA ILE A 79 7.26 -5.29 19.07
C ILE A 79 6.17 -6.32 19.35
N ASP A 80 5.04 -5.90 19.92
CA ASP A 80 3.83 -6.73 19.98
C ASP A 80 3.16 -6.77 18.60
N TRP A 81 3.76 -7.57 17.69
CA TRP A 81 3.37 -7.63 16.29
C TRP A 81 1.89 -7.98 16.07
N ARG A 82 1.22 -8.63 17.03
CA ARG A 82 -0.21 -8.97 16.96
C ARG A 82 -1.10 -7.72 17.03
N LYS A 83 -0.57 -6.62 17.57
CA LYS A 83 -1.24 -5.32 17.66
C LYS A 83 -0.72 -4.31 16.63
N VAL A 84 0.10 -4.76 15.68
CA VAL A 84 0.55 -3.91 14.58
C VAL A 84 -0.52 -3.85 13.51
N VAL A 85 -0.84 -2.65 13.07
CA VAL A 85 -1.72 -2.40 11.93
C VAL A 85 -1.02 -1.52 10.90
N HIS A 86 -1.28 -1.79 9.63
CA HIS A 86 -0.83 -0.96 8.53
C HIS A 86 -1.61 0.36 8.55
N GLY A 87 -0.98 1.45 8.92
CA GLY A 87 -1.63 2.76 9.07
C GLY A 87 -1.62 3.60 7.82
N GLU A 88 -0.48 3.67 7.12
CA GLU A 88 -0.34 4.42 5.87
C GLU A 88 0.63 3.72 4.93
N GLN A 89 0.40 3.90 3.63
CA GLN A 89 1.35 3.55 2.58
C GLN A 89 1.55 4.75 1.68
N ARG A 90 2.81 5.09 1.43
CA ARG A 90 3.20 6.19 0.56
C ARG A 90 4.13 5.66 -0.50
N ILE A 91 3.71 5.76 -1.75
CA ILE A 91 4.44 5.26 -2.92
C ILE A 91 4.89 6.46 -3.74
N THR A 92 6.15 6.48 -4.11
CA THR A 92 6.70 7.39 -5.10
C THR A 92 7.32 6.57 -6.20
N LEU A 93 6.88 6.78 -7.45
CA LEU A 93 7.52 6.21 -8.63
C LEU A 93 8.31 7.30 -9.35
N HIS A 94 9.48 6.92 -9.84
CA HIS A 94 10.34 7.81 -10.64
C HIS A 94 10.14 7.58 -12.15
N ARG A 95 9.57 6.42 -12.51
CA ARG A 95 9.21 6.02 -13.88
C ARG A 95 8.09 4.97 -13.84
N PRO A 96 7.37 4.75 -14.95
CA PRO A 96 6.47 3.61 -15.07
C PRO A 96 7.19 2.28 -14.82
N LEU A 97 6.45 1.30 -14.30
CA LEU A 97 6.96 -0.06 -14.17
C LEU A 97 7.01 -0.75 -15.53
N ALA A 98 8.12 -1.41 -15.81
CA ALA A 98 8.17 -2.40 -16.89
C ALA A 98 7.36 -3.65 -16.50
N THR A 99 6.91 -4.40 -17.49
CA THR A 99 6.18 -5.67 -17.26
C THR A 99 7.10 -6.86 -17.00
N THR A 100 8.41 -6.66 -17.19
CA THR A 100 9.47 -7.63 -16.86
C THR A 100 10.69 -6.86 -16.39
N ALA A 101 11.25 -7.21 -15.24
CA ALA A 101 12.47 -6.59 -14.76
C ALA A 101 13.22 -7.47 -13.73
N SER A 102 14.52 -7.27 -13.65
CA SER A 102 15.35 -7.68 -12.52
C SER A 102 15.66 -6.45 -11.68
N VAL A 103 15.33 -6.51 -10.40
CA VAL A 103 15.45 -5.39 -9.47
C VAL A 103 16.08 -5.83 -8.15
N TYR A 104 16.54 -4.86 -7.38
CA TYR A 104 16.84 -5.09 -5.97
C TYR A 104 16.25 -3.99 -5.11
N SER A 105 15.98 -4.31 -3.85
CA SER A 105 15.53 -3.31 -2.88
C SER A 105 16.51 -3.16 -1.73
N ARG A 106 16.49 -1.96 -1.12
CA ARG A 106 17.10 -1.66 0.16
C ARG A 106 16.02 -1.13 1.09
N SER A 107 16.00 -1.64 2.30
CA SER A 107 15.03 -1.23 3.32
C SER A 107 15.76 -0.65 4.54
N ARG A 108 15.09 0.27 5.25
CA ARG A 108 15.58 0.84 6.51
C ARG A 108 14.41 1.33 7.36
N VAL A 109 14.58 1.34 8.67
CA VAL A 109 13.66 2.01 9.58
C VAL A 109 14.03 3.50 9.61
N THR A 110 13.17 4.35 9.05
CA THR A 110 13.42 5.80 8.96
C THR A 110 12.93 6.55 10.19
N ARG A 111 11.81 6.12 10.79
CA ARG A 111 11.23 6.76 11.95
C ARG A 111 10.66 5.75 12.94
N VAL A 112 10.82 6.09 14.22
CA VAL A 112 10.16 5.40 15.34
C VAL A 112 9.63 6.48 16.26
N THR A 113 8.31 6.69 16.25
CA THR A 113 7.64 7.80 16.97
C THR A 113 6.81 7.24 18.12
N ASP A 114 7.06 7.73 19.33
CA ASP A 114 6.25 7.43 20.50
C ASP A 114 4.99 8.31 20.53
N LYS A 115 3.83 7.69 20.56
CA LYS A 115 2.53 8.38 20.64
C LYS A 115 1.93 8.29 22.04
N GLY A 116 2.72 7.83 23.02
CA GLY A 116 2.29 7.60 24.39
C GLY A 116 1.56 6.27 24.59
N THR A 117 1.41 5.87 25.85
CA THR A 117 0.90 4.56 26.26
C THR A 117 -0.49 4.23 25.73
N ARG A 118 -1.34 5.24 25.48
CA ARG A 118 -2.70 5.04 24.96
C ARG A 118 -2.76 4.90 23.43
N SER A 119 -1.83 5.53 22.72
CA SER A 119 -1.87 5.63 21.25
C SER A 119 -0.85 4.73 20.55
N GLY A 120 0.00 4.06 21.32
CA GLY A 120 1.02 3.16 20.79
C GLY A 120 2.25 3.88 20.25
N ALA A 121 2.96 3.22 19.34
CA ALA A 121 4.09 3.75 18.61
C ALA A 121 3.83 3.72 17.10
N VAL A 122 4.58 4.52 16.35
CA VAL A 122 4.55 4.48 14.89
C VAL A 122 5.96 4.15 14.40
N VAL A 123 6.06 3.13 13.57
CA VAL A 123 7.31 2.71 12.92
C VAL A 123 7.17 2.88 11.42
N VAL A 124 8.06 3.66 10.81
CA VAL A 124 8.12 3.88 9.38
C VAL A 124 9.29 3.11 8.80
N THR A 125 8.97 2.20 7.87
CA THR A 125 9.97 1.48 7.08
C THR A 125 9.95 2.03 5.67
N GLU A 126 11.10 2.50 5.20
CA GLU A 126 11.31 2.90 3.82
C GLU A 126 11.94 1.75 3.05
N ARG A 127 11.42 1.47 1.87
CA ARG A 127 12.00 0.55 0.90
C ARG A 127 12.20 1.29 -0.41
N THR A 128 13.43 1.27 -0.91
CA THR A 128 13.78 1.82 -2.22
C THR A 128 14.09 0.68 -3.18
N ILE A 129 13.48 0.72 -4.35
CA ILE A 129 13.64 -0.29 -5.42
C ILE A 129 14.50 0.31 -6.52
N PHE A 130 15.49 -0.47 -6.95
CA PHE A 130 16.45 -0.11 -7.99
C PHE A 130 16.42 -1.13 -9.12
N ASP A 131 16.64 -0.68 -10.33
CA ASP A 131 16.94 -1.52 -11.48
C ASP A 131 18.30 -2.22 -11.26
N GLU A 132 18.37 -3.53 -11.49
CA GLU A 132 19.58 -4.30 -11.19
C GLU A 132 20.74 -3.98 -12.15
N ALA A 133 20.44 -3.66 -13.41
CA ALA A 133 21.44 -3.40 -14.42
C ALA A 133 21.97 -1.96 -14.39
N THR A 134 21.07 -0.99 -14.20
CA THR A 134 21.40 0.44 -14.29
C THR A 134 21.63 1.10 -12.94
N HIS A 135 21.23 0.46 -11.84
CA HIS A 135 21.20 0.99 -10.48
C HIS A 135 20.35 2.26 -10.32
N GLN A 136 19.52 2.57 -11.31
CA GLN A 136 18.60 3.70 -11.23
C GLN A 136 17.44 3.36 -10.28
N GLN A 137 17.04 4.35 -9.50
CA GLN A 137 15.89 4.22 -8.62
C GLN A 137 14.59 4.14 -9.44
N ILE A 138 13.78 3.12 -9.17
CA ILE A 138 12.47 2.92 -9.79
C ILE A 138 11.38 3.49 -8.90
N ALA A 139 11.42 3.16 -7.60
CA ALA A 139 10.37 3.55 -6.67
C ALA A 139 10.90 3.66 -5.24
N ARG A 140 10.16 4.41 -4.42
CA ARG A 140 10.31 4.49 -2.97
C ARG A 140 8.96 4.23 -2.31
N ILE A 141 8.93 3.38 -1.32
CA ILE A 141 7.73 3.01 -0.56
C ILE A 141 8.01 3.28 0.93
N GLU A 142 7.17 4.11 1.55
CA GLU A 142 7.14 4.27 3.00
C GLU A 142 5.93 3.53 3.54
N GLN A 143 6.17 2.49 4.31
CA GLN A 143 5.14 1.75 5.04
C GLN A 143 5.10 2.24 6.48
N VAL A 144 3.96 2.77 6.89
CA VAL A 144 3.73 3.31 8.24
C VAL A 144 2.93 2.28 9.04
N ASN A 145 3.56 1.70 10.04
CA ASN A 145 2.94 0.72 10.92
C ASN A 145 2.62 1.36 12.28
N VAL A 146 1.39 1.17 12.74
CA VAL A 146 0.95 1.59 14.07
C VAL A 146 1.03 0.40 15.02
N CYS A 147 1.99 0.45 15.94
CA CYS A 147 2.25 -0.56 16.95
C CYS A 147 1.46 -0.20 18.21
N ARG A 148 0.18 -0.61 18.25
CA ARG A 148 -0.78 -0.20 19.30
C ARG A 148 -0.40 -0.65 20.71
N GLY A 149 0.42 -1.70 20.83
CA GLY A 149 0.88 -2.25 22.10
C GLY A 149 2.15 -1.60 22.66
N ASP A 150 2.84 -0.73 21.89
CA ASP A 150 4.25 -0.40 22.14
C ASP A 150 4.51 1.08 22.39
N GLY A 151 3.52 1.83 22.87
CA GLY A 151 3.65 3.24 23.20
C GLY A 151 4.21 3.50 24.62
N GLY A 152 4.74 4.71 24.83
CA GLY A 152 5.29 5.15 26.12
C GLY A 152 6.73 4.68 26.37
N TYR A 153 7.36 4.07 25.38
CA TYR A 153 8.73 3.54 25.50
C TYR A 153 9.79 4.64 25.71
N SER A 154 9.53 5.85 25.24
CA SER A 154 10.47 6.97 25.38
C SER A 154 10.51 7.57 26.80
N GLY A 155 9.48 7.31 27.61
CA GLY A 155 9.34 7.93 28.93
C GLY A 155 9.29 9.47 28.87
N GLY A 156 8.92 10.06 27.72
CA GLY A 156 8.93 11.50 27.47
C GLY A 156 10.28 12.06 26.99
N ASN A 157 11.28 11.22 26.81
CA ASN A 157 12.58 11.63 26.26
C ASN A 157 12.49 11.80 24.74
N SER A 158 12.52 13.05 24.24
CA SER A 158 12.46 13.37 22.81
C SER A 158 13.62 12.82 22.00
N ALA A 159 14.77 12.52 22.61
CA ALA A 159 15.92 11.91 21.94
C ALA A 159 15.68 10.42 21.57
N LEU A 160 14.61 9.83 22.11
CA LEU A 160 14.19 8.46 21.84
C LEU A 160 12.91 8.38 21.00
N SER A 161 12.51 9.45 20.32
CA SER A 161 11.31 9.51 19.49
C SER A 161 11.51 10.44 18.31
N ASP A 162 11.40 9.91 17.09
CA ASP A 162 11.45 10.75 15.90
C ASP A 162 10.17 11.60 15.77
N PRO A 163 10.22 12.78 15.10
CA PRO A 163 9.03 13.53 14.78
C PRO A 163 8.11 12.73 13.85
N PRO A 164 6.78 12.88 13.95
CA PRO A 164 5.85 12.20 13.06
C PRO A 164 6.02 12.65 11.62
N LEU A 165 5.61 11.80 10.67
CA LEU A 165 5.47 12.22 9.28
C LEU A 165 4.40 13.31 9.15
N PRO A 166 4.52 14.21 8.15
CA PRO A 166 3.43 15.10 7.79
C PRO A 166 2.15 14.30 7.52
N PRO A 167 0.99 14.75 8.00
CA PRO A 167 -0.26 14.03 7.78
C PRO A 167 -0.63 14.00 6.30
N ILE A 168 -1.23 12.88 5.84
CA ILE A 168 -1.89 12.83 4.55
C ILE A 168 -3.15 13.71 4.65
N PRO A 169 -3.34 14.70 3.74
CA PRO A 169 -4.50 15.57 3.80
C PRO A 169 -5.79 14.78 3.59
N ARG A 170 -6.85 15.18 4.29
CA ARG A 170 -8.19 14.66 4.01
C ARG A 170 -8.73 15.26 2.71
N PRO A 171 -9.58 14.52 1.99
CA PRO A 171 -10.29 15.07 0.85
C PRO A 171 -11.14 16.29 1.25
N PRO A 172 -11.48 17.18 0.27
CA PRO A 172 -12.37 18.29 0.52
C PRO A 172 -13.75 17.85 1.05
N GLU A 173 -14.42 18.70 1.87
CA GLU A 173 -15.76 18.41 2.41
C GLU A 173 -16.89 18.64 1.40
N ARG A 174 -16.59 19.12 0.18
CA ARG A 174 -17.56 19.26 -0.92
C ARG A 174 -17.92 17.90 -1.52
N ILE A 175 -19.00 17.86 -2.29
CA ILE A 175 -19.40 16.67 -3.08
C ILE A 175 -18.23 16.27 -3.98
N ALA A 176 -17.99 14.96 -4.10
CA ALA A 176 -16.99 14.41 -5.00
C ALA A 176 -17.30 14.75 -6.46
N ASP A 177 -16.26 14.94 -7.27
CA ASP A 177 -16.44 15.24 -8.69
C ASP A 177 -16.93 14.01 -9.46
N ASP A 178 -16.50 12.82 -9.01
CA ASP A 178 -17.04 11.55 -9.49
C ASP A 178 -16.84 10.43 -8.47
N THR A 179 -17.41 9.26 -8.77
CA THR A 179 -17.42 8.10 -7.91
C THR A 179 -17.28 6.83 -8.74
N VAL A 180 -16.41 5.91 -8.29
CA VAL A 180 -16.24 4.58 -8.88
C VAL A 180 -16.61 3.53 -7.84
N ILE A 181 -17.42 2.54 -8.22
CA ILE A 181 -17.69 1.38 -7.38
C ILE A 181 -16.83 0.22 -7.88
N VAL A 182 -16.00 -0.28 -7.00
CA VAL A 182 -15.06 -1.38 -7.28
C VAL A 182 -15.48 -2.60 -6.45
N PRO A 183 -15.99 -3.65 -7.10
CA PRO A 183 -16.29 -4.90 -6.40
C PRO A 183 -15.00 -5.61 -6.00
N THR A 184 -15.07 -6.40 -4.92
CA THR A 184 -14.03 -7.39 -4.60
C THR A 184 -14.61 -8.80 -4.61
N SER A 185 -13.81 -9.79 -4.99
CA SER A 185 -14.25 -11.18 -4.91
C SER A 185 -14.04 -11.73 -3.49
N ARG A 186 -14.78 -12.78 -3.13
CA ARG A 186 -14.55 -13.50 -1.86
C ARG A 186 -13.17 -14.16 -1.80
N SER A 187 -12.57 -14.46 -2.94
CA SER A 187 -11.21 -14.99 -3.06
C SER A 187 -10.13 -13.91 -3.16
N GLN A 188 -10.48 -12.62 -3.12
CA GLN A 188 -9.55 -11.51 -3.36
C GLN A 188 -8.29 -11.58 -2.50
N ALA A 189 -8.45 -11.77 -1.19
CA ALA A 189 -7.32 -11.89 -0.28
C ALA A 189 -6.48 -13.16 -0.54
N ALA A 190 -7.13 -14.27 -0.96
CA ALA A 190 -6.45 -15.51 -1.31
C ALA A 190 -5.59 -15.37 -2.58
N ILE A 191 -6.04 -14.57 -3.55
CA ILE A 191 -5.26 -14.26 -4.76
C ILE A 191 -4.13 -13.30 -4.41
N TYR A 192 -4.44 -12.17 -3.75
CA TYR A 192 -3.45 -11.14 -3.44
C TYR A 192 -2.27 -11.68 -2.61
N ARG A 193 -2.52 -12.57 -1.63
CA ARG A 193 -1.44 -13.13 -0.80
C ARG A 193 -0.38 -13.90 -1.61
N LEU A 194 -0.70 -14.34 -2.82
CA LEU A 194 0.25 -15.05 -3.70
C LEU A 194 1.30 -14.09 -4.26
N THR A 195 1.04 -12.78 -4.27
CA THR A 195 2.00 -11.76 -4.72
C THR A 195 3.09 -11.41 -3.68
N GLY A 196 3.02 -11.99 -2.45
CA GLY A 196 4.10 -11.85 -1.46
C GLY A 196 3.67 -11.70 -0.01
N ASP A 197 2.54 -11.07 0.30
CA ASP A 197 2.08 -10.91 1.68
C ASP A 197 1.25 -12.12 2.16
N ARG A 198 1.94 -13.02 2.85
CA ARG A 198 1.34 -14.28 3.36
C ARG A 198 0.89 -14.21 4.81
N ASN A 199 0.64 -13.02 5.35
CA ASN A 199 0.14 -12.87 6.71
C ASN A 199 -1.18 -13.66 6.89
N PRO A 200 -1.26 -14.58 7.88
CA PRO A 200 -2.44 -15.43 8.11
C PRO A 200 -3.71 -14.64 8.46
N LEU A 201 -3.60 -13.38 8.88
CA LEU A 201 -4.73 -12.50 9.16
C LEU A 201 -5.69 -12.35 7.97
N HIS A 202 -5.19 -12.56 6.75
CA HIS A 202 -5.93 -12.37 5.51
C HIS A 202 -6.55 -13.65 4.95
N ILE A 203 -6.33 -14.80 5.60
CA ILE A 203 -6.82 -16.09 5.07
C ILE A 203 -7.31 -17.05 6.19
N ASP A 204 -6.74 -16.98 7.39
CA ASP A 204 -7.04 -17.89 8.47
C ASP A 204 -8.07 -17.28 9.45
N PRO A 205 -9.29 -17.86 9.55
CA PRO A 205 -10.32 -17.38 10.48
C PRO A 205 -9.90 -17.37 11.94
N GLU A 206 -9.03 -18.32 12.35
CA GLU A 206 -8.53 -18.38 13.72
C GLU A 206 -7.60 -17.20 14.04
N SER A 207 -6.72 -16.86 13.10
CA SER A 207 -5.85 -15.67 13.20
C SER A 207 -6.65 -14.38 13.24
N ALA A 208 -7.71 -14.26 12.45
CA ALA A 208 -8.62 -13.12 12.47
C ALA A 208 -9.32 -12.97 13.84
N ARG A 209 -9.88 -14.06 14.38
CA ARG A 209 -10.54 -14.06 15.71
C ARG A 209 -9.57 -13.65 16.82
N ARG A 210 -8.33 -14.15 16.81
CA ARG A 210 -7.29 -13.76 17.78
C ARG A 210 -6.92 -12.29 17.68
N ALA A 211 -7.06 -11.68 16.51
CA ALA A 211 -6.86 -10.25 16.29
C ALA A 211 -8.11 -9.41 16.63
N GLY A 212 -9.20 -10.03 17.12
CA GLY A 212 -10.45 -9.34 17.45
C GLY A 212 -11.32 -9.00 16.23
N LEU A 213 -11.11 -9.70 15.11
CA LEU A 213 -11.86 -9.49 13.87
C LEU A 213 -12.86 -10.63 13.64
N PRO A 214 -14.05 -10.38 13.10
CA PRO A 214 -15.07 -11.40 12.86
C PRO A 214 -14.68 -12.38 11.73
N ALA A 215 -13.82 -11.97 10.79
CA ALA A 215 -13.38 -12.76 9.66
C ALA A 215 -12.02 -12.28 9.14
N PRO A 216 -11.32 -13.06 8.27
CA PRO A 216 -10.15 -12.60 7.55
C PRO A 216 -10.44 -11.31 6.75
N ILE A 217 -9.53 -10.36 6.80
CA ILE A 217 -9.67 -9.06 6.15
C ILE A 217 -8.88 -8.98 4.85
N LEU A 218 -9.26 -8.05 3.97
CA LEU A 218 -8.45 -7.69 2.81
C LEU A 218 -7.14 -7.01 3.27
N HIS A 219 -6.06 -7.25 2.55
CA HIS A 219 -4.79 -6.56 2.80
C HIS A 219 -4.93 -5.06 2.59
N GLY A 220 -4.36 -4.26 3.48
CA GLY A 220 -4.32 -2.81 3.27
C GLY A 220 -3.62 -2.44 1.95
N ALA A 221 -2.53 -3.13 1.62
CA ALA A 221 -1.83 -2.93 0.34
C ALA A 221 -2.67 -3.37 -0.88
N ALA A 222 -3.57 -4.37 -0.76
CA ALA A 222 -4.53 -4.70 -1.82
C ALA A 222 -5.57 -3.59 -2.00
N LEU A 223 -6.05 -2.99 -0.90
CA LEU A 223 -6.95 -1.83 -0.97
C LEU A 223 -6.24 -0.63 -1.65
N ALA A 224 -4.96 -0.38 -1.33
CA ALA A 224 -4.17 0.64 -2.03
C ALA A 224 -4.05 0.35 -3.53
N GLY A 225 -3.86 -0.92 -3.91
CA GLY A 225 -3.83 -1.36 -5.31
C GLY A 225 -5.16 -1.16 -6.02
N LEU A 226 -6.27 -1.49 -5.38
CA LEU A 226 -7.62 -1.27 -5.88
C LEU A 226 -7.87 0.23 -6.12
N VAL A 227 -7.49 1.10 -5.18
CA VAL A 227 -7.61 2.56 -5.32
C VAL A 227 -6.73 3.09 -6.43
N SER A 228 -5.49 2.60 -6.53
CA SER A 228 -4.58 2.93 -7.64
C SER A 228 -5.24 2.65 -8.98
N ARG A 229 -5.78 1.44 -9.16
CA ARG A 229 -6.49 1.02 -10.37
C ARG A 229 -7.72 1.88 -10.65
N ALA A 230 -8.58 2.11 -9.64
CA ALA A 230 -9.74 2.99 -9.77
C ALA A 230 -9.34 4.42 -10.17
N SER A 231 -8.19 4.91 -9.70
CA SER A 231 -7.68 6.23 -10.06
C SER A 231 -7.15 6.28 -11.50
N MET A 232 -6.75 5.16 -12.08
CA MET A 232 -6.29 5.05 -13.47
C MET A 232 -7.44 5.00 -14.49
N GLN A 233 -8.67 4.71 -14.07
CA GLN A 233 -9.87 4.64 -14.94
C GLN A 233 -10.35 6.00 -15.45
N ARG A 234 -9.46 6.93 -15.72
CA ARG A 234 -9.76 8.24 -16.31
C ARG A 234 -8.86 8.52 -17.49
N PRO A 235 -9.31 9.36 -18.43
CA PRO A 235 -8.42 9.91 -19.42
C PRO A 235 -7.27 10.63 -18.70
N GLN A 236 -6.12 10.01 -18.69
CA GLN A 236 -4.88 10.64 -18.29
C GLN A 236 -4.26 11.27 -19.54
N PRO A 237 -3.43 12.33 -19.42
CA PRO A 237 -2.60 12.73 -20.54
C PRO A 237 -1.81 11.51 -21.04
N ASP A 238 -1.76 11.28 -22.35
CA ASP A 238 -1.12 10.10 -22.97
C ASP A 238 0.35 9.94 -22.58
N ASP A 239 0.97 10.99 -22.08
CA ASP A 239 2.36 11.08 -21.65
C ASP A 239 2.55 11.16 -20.11
N ALA A 240 1.52 10.83 -19.32
CA ALA A 240 1.59 10.90 -17.86
C ALA A 240 1.58 9.51 -17.19
N PHE A 241 2.21 9.42 -16.03
CA PHE A 241 2.18 8.22 -15.18
C PHE A 241 1.85 8.58 -13.73
N LEU A 242 1.32 7.63 -12.98
CA LEU A 242 1.07 7.78 -11.54
C LEU A 242 2.42 7.83 -10.80
N ALA A 243 2.84 9.05 -10.45
CA ALA A 243 4.13 9.28 -9.80
C ALA A 243 4.06 9.18 -8.28
N ARG A 244 2.89 9.41 -7.67
CA ARG A 244 2.72 9.32 -6.22
C ARG A 244 1.33 8.81 -5.85
N LEU A 245 1.30 7.92 -4.85
CA LEU A 245 0.09 7.47 -4.18
C LEU A 245 0.33 7.47 -2.67
N ASP A 246 -0.37 8.34 -1.96
CA ASP A 246 -0.38 8.39 -0.50
C ASP A 246 -1.75 7.93 -0.01
N ILE A 247 -1.80 6.90 0.83
CA ILE A 247 -3.04 6.37 1.39
C ILE A 247 -2.92 6.17 2.90
N ARG A 248 -3.95 6.60 3.63
CA ARG A 248 -4.14 6.34 5.06
C ARG A 248 -5.33 5.41 5.24
N PHE A 249 -5.09 4.31 5.95
CA PHE A 249 -6.12 3.33 6.27
C PHE A 249 -6.83 3.74 7.57
N SER A 250 -8.15 3.83 7.52
CA SER A 250 -9.02 4.21 8.65
C SER A 250 -9.97 3.09 9.07
N GLY A 251 -10.17 2.08 8.20
CA GLY A 251 -11.03 0.93 8.45
C GLY A 251 -10.49 -0.34 7.80
N VAL A 252 -11.17 -1.46 8.05
CA VAL A 252 -10.87 -2.75 7.44
C VAL A 252 -11.88 -3.06 6.34
N ALA A 253 -11.43 -3.64 5.23
CA ALA A 253 -12.28 -4.17 4.18
C ALA A 253 -12.32 -5.70 4.26
N TYR A 254 -13.44 -6.30 3.93
CA TYR A 254 -13.58 -7.76 3.87
C TYR A 254 -13.67 -8.23 2.42
N PRO A 255 -13.09 -9.36 2.07
CA PRO A 255 -13.23 -9.95 0.73
C PRO A 255 -14.72 -10.18 0.39
N GLY A 256 -15.16 -9.69 -0.78
CA GLY A 256 -16.55 -9.75 -1.23
C GLY A 256 -17.35 -8.46 -0.98
N GLU A 257 -16.82 -7.49 -0.23
CA GLU A 257 -17.41 -6.15 -0.12
C GLU A 257 -17.11 -5.35 -1.40
N SER A 258 -18.03 -4.48 -1.78
CA SER A 258 -17.76 -3.45 -2.80
C SER A 258 -17.21 -2.19 -2.14
N VAL A 259 -16.27 -1.55 -2.82
CA VAL A 259 -15.63 -0.32 -2.35
C VAL A 259 -16.07 0.84 -3.25
N THR A 260 -16.67 1.85 -2.65
CA THR A 260 -16.95 3.12 -3.30
C THR A 260 -15.73 4.02 -3.16
N VAL A 261 -15.17 4.46 -4.28
CA VAL A 261 -14.05 5.41 -4.33
C VAL A 261 -14.59 6.74 -4.83
N GLU A 262 -14.74 7.69 -3.92
CA GLU A 262 -15.08 9.08 -4.23
C GLU A 262 -13.81 9.83 -4.60
N ARG A 263 -13.86 10.67 -5.65
CA ARG A 263 -12.70 11.36 -6.20
C ARG A 263 -12.94 12.87 -6.34
N TRP A 264 -11.94 13.66 -5.98
CA TRP A 264 -11.88 15.11 -6.15
C TRP A 264 -10.68 15.44 -7.01
N HIS A 265 -10.94 16.07 -8.15
CA HIS A 265 -9.93 16.36 -9.16
C HIS A 265 -9.34 17.75 -8.94
N GLU A 266 -8.02 17.79 -8.88
CA GLU A 266 -7.20 18.98 -8.83
C GLU A 266 -6.16 18.93 -9.96
N ALA A 267 -5.49 20.04 -10.25
CA ALA A 267 -4.46 20.06 -11.29
C ALA A 267 -3.33 19.06 -10.99
N GLY A 268 -3.25 17.97 -11.78
CA GLY A 268 -2.24 16.92 -11.65
C GLY A 268 -2.39 16.02 -10.43
N ALA A 269 -3.54 16.08 -9.71
CA ALA A 269 -3.78 15.29 -8.52
C ALA A 269 -5.25 14.85 -8.40
N VAL A 270 -5.49 13.76 -7.70
CA VAL A 270 -6.82 13.29 -7.29
C VAL A 270 -6.79 12.98 -5.80
N ALA A 271 -7.50 13.76 -5.01
CA ALA A 271 -7.82 13.35 -3.65
C ALA A 271 -8.93 12.29 -3.69
N PHE A 272 -8.89 11.31 -2.78
CA PHE A 272 -9.87 10.24 -2.76
C PHE A 272 -10.29 9.86 -1.34
N ARG A 273 -11.50 9.32 -1.23
CA ARG A 273 -12.02 8.63 -0.05
C ARG A 273 -12.62 7.29 -0.47
N CYS A 274 -12.33 6.26 0.28
CA CYS A 274 -12.82 4.91 0.04
C CYS A 274 -13.75 4.50 1.17
N CYS A 275 -14.97 4.09 0.82
CA CYS A 275 -15.94 3.59 1.77
C CYS A 275 -16.43 2.20 1.35
N GLU A 276 -16.81 1.36 2.30
CA GLU A 276 -17.59 0.18 2.03
C GLU A 276 -18.97 0.61 1.49
N SER A 277 -19.38 0.06 0.35
CA SER A 277 -20.48 0.62 -0.44
C SER A 277 -21.86 0.52 0.22
N ALA A 278 -22.13 -0.52 1.01
CA ALA A 278 -23.44 -0.75 1.59
C ALA A 278 -23.67 0.05 2.89
N THR A 279 -22.62 0.26 3.68
CA THR A 279 -22.71 0.91 5.01
C THR A 279 -22.16 2.31 5.06
N GLY A 280 -21.37 2.72 4.06
CA GLY A 280 -20.63 3.99 4.07
C GLY A 280 -19.46 4.02 5.03
N ARG A 281 -19.06 2.88 5.61
CA ARG A 281 -17.91 2.78 6.53
C ARG A 281 -16.63 3.18 5.82
N GLU A 282 -15.97 4.24 6.30
CA GLU A 282 -14.70 4.70 5.73
C GLU A 282 -13.61 3.62 5.89
N LEU A 283 -12.93 3.32 4.80
CA LEU A 283 -11.84 2.34 4.73
C LEU A 283 -10.48 3.01 4.62
N ALA A 284 -10.39 4.06 3.80
CA ALA A 284 -9.17 4.79 3.56
C ALA A 284 -9.44 6.15 2.91
N PHE A 285 -8.44 7.01 2.93
CA PHE A 285 -8.40 8.25 2.15
C PHE A 285 -6.98 8.59 1.75
N GLY A 286 -6.81 9.48 0.78
CA GLY A 286 -5.48 9.85 0.34
C GLY A 286 -5.44 10.72 -0.90
N LEU A 287 -4.29 10.66 -1.56
CA LEU A 287 -3.95 11.51 -2.70
C LEU A 287 -3.15 10.71 -3.72
N ALA A 288 -3.54 10.82 -4.98
CA ALA A 288 -2.80 10.32 -6.14
C ALA A 288 -2.31 11.50 -6.98
N ARG A 289 -1.07 11.44 -7.51
CA ARG A 289 -0.50 12.49 -8.36
C ARG A 289 0.14 11.89 -9.61
N TRP A 290 -0.07 12.55 -10.73
CA TRP A 290 0.50 12.20 -12.02
C TRP A 290 1.61 13.15 -12.40
N LYS A 291 2.54 12.66 -13.19
CA LYS A 291 3.62 13.45 -13.82
C LYS A 291 3.76 13.08 -15.28
N PRO A 292 4.19 14.04 -16.14
CA PRO A 292 4.57 13.72 -17.51
C PRO A 292 5.74 12.73 -17.55
N LEU A 293 5.75 11.87 -18.58
CA LEU A 293 6.89 11.00 -18.87
C LEU A 293 8.14 11.87 -19.14
N GLY A 294 9.31 11.40 -18.69
CA GLY A 294 10.58 12.11 -18.87
C GLY A 294 10.86 13.23 -17.88
N THR A 295 9.96 13.53 -16.94
CA THR A 295 10.27 14.46 -15.83
C THR A 295 11.06 13.75 -14.74
N GLU A 296 12.28 14.23 -14.45
CA GLU A 296 13.04 13.76 -13.28
C GLU A 296 12.33 14.17 -11.98
N TYR A 297 12.38 13.27 -10.99
CA TYR A 297 11.90 13.57 -9.65
C TYR A 297 12.96 14.43 -8.94
N ALA A 298 12.72 15.75 -8.81
CA ALA A 298 13.42 16.54 -7.82
C ALA A 298 12.83 16.18 -6.43
N GLU A 299 13.68 15.73 -5.52
CA GLU A 299 13.31 15.38 -4.13
C GLU A 299 12.79 16.59 -3.33
#